data_1386a02da4d6aa26449e77faafe0d347
#
_entry.id   1386a02da4d6aa26449e77faafe0d347
#
_cell.length_a   1.000
_cell.length_b   1.000
_cell.length_c   1.000
_cell.angle_alpha   90.00
_cell.angle_beta   90.00
_cell.angle_gamma   90.00
#
_symmetry.space_group_name_H-M   'P 1'
#
loop_
_entity.id
_entity.type
_entity.pdbx_description
1 polymer ?
#
loop_
_entity_poly.entity_id
_entity_poly.type
_entity_poly.pdbx_seq_one_letter_code
_entity_poly.pdbx_strand_id
1 'polypeptide(L)'
;VQETSIFDRKSYFYPDLPMGYQITQLYQPITIGGEVRTLIDNELRVFRIHHMHIENDAGKLVHAGGKTLCDYNRAGSPLMEIVTEPDFRSKDDVLGYLEELQKLMRWCGASDADMEK
;
A
#
# COMPACT_ATOMS: atom_id res chain seq x y z
N VAL A 1 -15.21 -3.62 5.46
CA VAL A 1 -14.70 -4.93 5.02
C VAL A 1 -15.77 -5.60 4.17
N GLN A 2 -15.37 -6.19 3.06
CA GLN A 2 -16.25 -6.94 2.17
C GLN A 2 -16.48 -8.35 2.71
N GLU A 3 -17.68 -8.90 2.52
CA GLU A 3 -17.98 -10.29 2.88
C GLU A 3 -17.19 -11.31 2.05
N THR A 4 -16.91 -10.95 0.80
CA THR A 4 -16.14 -11.74 -0.14
C THR A 4 -15.10 -10.87 -0.82
N SER A 5 -13.87 -11.35 -0.85
CA SER A 5 -12.79 -10.76 -1.65
C SER A 5 -12.16 -11.83 -2.52
N ILE A 6 -11.68 -11.44 -3.69
CA ILE A 6 -11.14 -12.38 -4.68
C ILE A 6 -9.75 -11.94 -5.10
N PHE A 7 -8.83 -12.90 -5.11
CA PHE A 7 -7.49 -12.69 -5.65
C PHE A 7 -7.47 -12.95 -7.16
N ASP A 8 -6.76 -12.09 -7.85
CA ASP A 8 -6.52 -12.13 -9.28
C ASP A 8 -5.03 -12.27 -9.57
N ARG A 9 -4.67 -12.65 -10.77
CA ARG A 9 -3.30 -12.63 -11.27
C ARG A 9 -3.14 -11.49 -12.27
N LYS A 10 -2.31 -10.51 -11.92
CA LYS A 10 -1.93 -9.43 -12.82
C LYS A 10 -0.64 -9.80 -13.51
N SER A 11 -0.72 -10.24 -14.77
CA SER A 11 0.44 -10.67 -15.54
C SER A 11 1.20 -9.48 -16.09
N TYR A 12 2.47 -9.39 -15.78
CA TYR A 12 3.44 -8.51 -16.46
C TYR A 12 4.85 -9.07 -16.31
N PHE A 13 5.70 -8.79 -17.27
CA PHE A 13 7.06 -9.30 -17.30
C PHE A 13 8.02 -8.18 -16.95
N TYR A 14 8.55 -8.24 -15.74
CA TYR A 14 9.57 -7.33 -15.27
C TYR A 14 10.53 -8.07 -14.31
N PRO A 15 11.81 -7.67 -14.21
CA PRO A 15 12.79 -8.41 -13.41
C PRO A 15 12.45 -8.59 -11.94
N ASP A 16 11.64 -7.70 -11.36
CA ASP A 16 11.19 -7.76 -9.97
C ASP A 16 10.08 -8.77 -9.70
N LEU A 17 9.49 -9.35 -10.76
CA LEU A 17 8.47 -10.39 -10.65
C LEU A 17 8.99 -11.75 -11.08
N PRO A 18 9.48 -12.60 -10.16
CA PRO A 18 10.07 -13.88 -10.52
C PRO A 18 9.10 -14.86 -11.18
N MET A 19 7.79 -14.73 -10.93
CA MET A 19 6.76 -15.59 -11.51
C MET A 19 6.15 -15.04 -12.81
N GLY A 20 6.47 -13.80 -13.20
CA GLY A 20 5.86 -13.14 -14.35
C GLY A 20 4.44 -12.64 -14.13
N TYR A 21 3.93 -12.73 -12.91
CA TYR A 21 2.65 -12.16 -12.49
C TYR A 21 2.71 -11.74 -11.01
N GLN A 22 1.82 -10.86 -10.63
CA GLN A 22 1.59 -10.47 -9.24
C GLN A 22 0.19 -10.91 -8.82
N ILE A 23 0.08 -11.56 -7.67
CA ILE A 23 -1.22 -11.80 -7.05
C ILE A 23 -1.68 -10.49 -6.45
N THR A 24 -2.90 -10.09 -6.80
CA THR A 24 -3.51 -8.84 -6.35
C THR A 24 -5.03 -8.99 -6.27
N GLN A 25 -5.77 -7.92 -6.10
CA GLN A 25 -7.24 -7.91 -6.11
C GLN A 25 -7.71 -6.78 -7.03
N LEU A 26 -8.06 -7.09 -8.27
CA LEU A 26 -8.40 -6.09 -9.28
C LEU A 26 -9.85 -5.59 -9.17
N TYR A 27 -10.79 -6.48 -8.82
CA TYR A 27 -12.23 -6.20 -8.89
C TYR A 27 -12.96 -6.33 -7.56
N GLN A 28 -12.52 -7.23 -6.69
CA GLN A 28 -13.15 -7.47 -5.39
C GLN A 28 -12.12 -7.37 -4.26
N PRO A 29 -11.75 -6.13 -3.89
CA PRO A 29 -10.78 -5.88 -2.83
C PRO A 29 -11.33 -6.25 -1.44
N ILE A 30 -10.44 -6.36 -0.47
CA ILE A 30 -10.83 -6.71 0.90
C ILE A 30 -11.67 -5.62 1.57
N THR A 31 -11.47 -4.34 1.22
CA THR A 31 -12.29 -3.24 1.73
C THR A 31 -12.66 -2.25 0.64
N ILE A 32 -13.82 -1.62 0.79
CA ILE A 32 -14.25 -0.48 -0.02
C ILE A 32 -14.69 0.63 0.93
N GLY A 33 -14.30 1.87 0.60
CA GLY A 33 -14.65 3.05 1.39
C GLY A 33 -13.89 3.14 2.71
N GLY A 34 -14.34 4.01 3.55
CA GLY A 34 -13.70 4.36 4.81
C GLY A 34 -13.06 5.74 4.76
N GLU A 35 -12.51 6.14 5.89
CA GLU A 35 -11.87 7.45 6.01
C GLU A 35 -10.84 7.46 7.13
N VAL A 36 -9.87 8.36 7.01
CA VAL A 36 -8.90 8.67 8.06
C VAL A 36 -9.13 10.11 8.49
N ARG A 37 -9.31 10.32 9.78
CA ARG A 37 -9.51 11.64 10.40
C ARG A 37 -8.30 12.03 11.20
N THR A 38 -7.82 13.24 11.01
CA THR A 38 -6.68 13.77 11.75
C THR A 38 -6.81 15.28 11.93
N LEU A 39 -6.12 15.81 12.93
CA LEU A 39 -5.99 17.25 13.13
C LEU A 39 -4.75 17.77 12.43
N ILE A 40 -4.93 18.79 11.59
CA ILE A 40 -3.86 19.51 10.91
C ILE A 40 -4.06 20.99 11.18
N ASP A 41 -3.10 21.64 11.84
CA ASP A 41 -3.20 23.04 12.26
C ASP A 41 -4.47 23.33 13.07
N ASN A 42 -4.84 22.43 14.00
CA ASN A 42 -6.05 22.46 14.82
C ASN A 42 -7.38 22.36 14.03
N GLU A 43 -7.34 22.05 12.76
CA GLU A 43 -8.52 21.78 11.95
C GLU A 43 -8.67 20.28 11.70
N LEU A 44 -9.90 19.77 11.88
CA LEU A 44 -10.20 18.38 11.54
C LEU A 44 -10.23 18.21 10.02
N ARG A 45 -9.34 17.34 9.53
CA ARG A 45 -9.31 16.95 8.13
C ARG A 45 -9.76 15.49 8.00
N VAL A 46 -10.51 15.21 6.96
CA VAL A 46 -11.02 13.87 6.65
C VAL A 46 -10.51 13.48 5.27
N PHE A 47 -9.80 12.35 5.21
CA PHE A 47 -9.27 11.79 3.97
C PHE A 47 -9.98 10.49 3.67
N ARG A 48 -10.71 10.44 2.57
CA ARG A 48 -11.50 9.27 2.19
C ARG A 48 -10.60 8.19 1.59
N ILE A 49 -10.91 6.94 1.92
CA ILE A 49 -10.30 5.76 1.33
C ILE A 49 -11.20 5.26 0.21
N HIS A 50 -10.65 5.06 -0.98
CA HIS A 50 -11.37 4.45 -2.08
C HIS A 50 -11.52 2.94 -1.85
N HIS A 51 -10.41 2.25 -1.67
CA HIS A 51 -10.37 0.84 -1.33
C HIS A 51 -9.02 0.45 -0.73
N MET A 52 -8.98 -0.74 -0.21
CA MET A 52 -7.74 -1.40 0.22
C MET A 52 -7.72 -2.81 -0.34
N HIS A 53 -6.60 -3.25 -0.87
CA HIS A 53 -6.45 -4.60 -1.39
C HIS A 53 -5.16 -5.26 -0.91
N ILE A 54 -5.17 -6.59 -0.97
CA ILE A 54 -4.02 -7.41 -0.60
C ILE A 54 -3.32 -7.87 -1.87
N GLU A 55 -2.00 -7.82 -1.86
CA GLU A 55 -1.18 -8.26 -2.98
C GLU A 55 0.13 -8.88 -2.51
N ASN A 56 0.89 -9.45 -3.43
CA ASN A 56 2.26 -9.86 -3.19
C ASN A 56 3.22 -8.71 -3.46
N ASP A 57 4.21 -8.55 -2.60
CA ASP A 57 5.29 -7.60 -2.85
C ASP A 57 6.20 -8.10 -4.00
N ALA A 58 6.74 -7.16 -4.73
CA ALA A 58 7.73 -7.40 -5.77
C ALA A 58 9.14 -7.48 -5.18
N GLY A 59 10.10 -7.95 -5.98
CA GLY A 59 11.51 -7.86 -5.66
C GLY A 59 12.02 -6.42 -5.71
N LYS A 60 13.21 -6.20 -5.22
CA LYS A 60 13.89 -4.90 -5.26
C LYS A 60 14.90 -4.86 -6.40
N LEU A 61 14.86 -3.81 -7.20
CA LEU A 61 15.85 -3.55 -8.23
C LEU A 61 16.89 -2.56 -7.73
N VAL A 62 18.15 -2.90 -7.88
CA VAL A 62 19.28 -2.03 -7.52
C VAL A 62 20.11 -1.77 -8.76
N HIS A 63 20.21 -0.50 -9.14
CA HIS A 63 21.02 -0.07 -10.28
C HIS A 63 22.42 0.32 -9.81
N ALA A 64 23.43 -0.45 -10.21
CA ALA A 64 24.81 -0.21 -9.83
C ALA A 64 25.77 -0.59 -10.95
N GLY A 65 26.71 0.31 -11.29
CA GLY A 65 27.78 0.03 -12.25
C GLY A 65 27.30 -0.38 -13.65
N GLY A 66 26.21 0.23 -14.14
CA GLY A 66 25.61 -0.09 -15.44
C GLY A 66 24.87 -1.43 -15.48
N LYS A 67 24.66 -2.06 -14.34
CA LYS A 67 23.93 -3.32 -14.19
C LYS A 67 22.70 -3.10 -13.31
N THR A 68 21.69 -3.95 -13.50
CA THR A 68 20.54 -4.05 -12.61
C THR A 68 20.61 -5.36 -11.83
N LEU A 69 20.69 -5.25 -10.53
CA LEU A 69 20.67 -6.39 -9.61
C LEU A 69 19.25 -6.58 -9.08
N CYS A 70 18.83 -7.83 -9.00
CA CYS A 70 17.50 -8.19 -8.47
C CYS A 70 17.66 -8.82 -7.09
N ASP A 71 17.03 -8.20 -6.09
CA ASP A 71 16.93 -8.73 -4.74
C ASP A 71 15.52 -9.24 -4.51
N TYR A 72 15.37 -10.54 -4.32
CA TYR A 72 14.07 -11.19 -4.14
C TYR A 72 13.71 -11.49 -2.67
N ASN A 73 14.44 -10.95 -1.71
CA ASN A 73 14.21 -11.26 -0.29
C ASN A 73 12.79 -10.94 0.18
N ARG A 74 12.19 -9.89 -0.35
CA ARG A 74 10.80 -9.53 -0.02
C ARG A 74 9.76 -10.00 -1.05
N ALA A 75 10.19 -10.54 -2.18
CA ALA A 75 9.29 -10.96 -3.26
C ALA A 75 8.29 -12.01 -2.76
N GLY A 76 7.01 -11.78 -3.02
CA GLY A 76 5.93 -12.64 -2.56
C GLY A 76 5.46 -12.41 -1.12
N SER A 77 6.08 -11.52 -0.37
CA SER A 77 5.60 -11.13 0.97
C SER A 77 4.21 -10.47 0.86
N PRO A 78 3.32 -10.70 1.84
CA PRO A 78 2.04 -10.02 1.87
C PRO A 78 2.22 -8.50 1.92
N LEU A 79 1.54 -7.79 1.03
CA LEU A 79 1.52 -6.35 0.95
C LEU A 79 0.08 -5.87 0.94
N MET A 80 -0.18 -4.78 1.65
CA MET A 80 -1.48 -4.11 1.66
C MET A 80 -1.34 -2.76 0.97
N GLU A 81 -2.11 -2.55 -0.09
CA GLU A 81 -2.17 -1.27 -0.78
C GLU A 81 -3.44 -0.53 -0.40
N ILE A 82 -3.29 0.72 0.03
CA ILE A 82 -4.38 1.61 0.41
C ILE A 82 -4.48 2.71 -0.63
N VAL A 83 -5.58 2.73 -1.36
CA VAL A 83 -5.86 3.74 -2.39
C VAL A 83 -6.83 4.76 -1.82
N THR A 84 -6.41 6.03 -1.79
CA THR A 84 -7.22 7.13 -1.28
C THR A 84 -7.99 7.82 -2.40
N GLU A 85 -9.05 8.54 -2.03
CA GLU A 85 -9.63 9.57 -2.90
C GLU A 85 -8.68 10.78 -3.02
N PRO A 86 -8.83 11.64 -4.03
CA PRO A 86 -7.95 12.78 -4.25
C PRO A 86 -8.26 13.96 -3.32
N ASP A 87 -8.23 13.73 -2.02
CA ASP A 87 -8.64 14.71 -1.00
C ASP A 87 -7.49 15.59 -0.49
N PHE A 88 -6.25 15.27 -0.88
CA PHE A 88 -5.06 16.02 -0.43
C PHE A 88 -4.94 17.35 -1.18
N ARG A 89 -4.69 18.43 -0.44
CA ARG A 89 -4.57 19.80 -0.97
C ARG A 89 -3.23 20.45 -0.65
N SER A 90 -2.45 19.87 0.26
CA SER A 90 -1.18 20.41 0.69
C SER A 90 -0.22 19.29 1.11
N LYS A 91 1.05 19.65 1.26
CA LYS A 91 2.07 18.76 1.84
C LYS A 91 1.69 18.34 3.27
N ASP A 92 1.17 19.28 4.05
CA ASP A 92 0.80 19.02 5.46
C ASP A 92 -0.37 18.02 5.55
N ASP A 93 -1.30 18.03 4.61
CA ASP A 93 -2.35 17.03 4.48
C ASP A 93 -1.76 15.63 4.34
N VAL A 94 -0.78 15.46 3.44
CA VAL A 94 -0.14 14.17 3.21
C VAL A 94 0.62 13.70 4.45
N LEU A 95 1.40 14.57 5.06
CA LEU A 95 2.17 14.23 6.26
C LEU A 95 1.27 13.85 7.44
N GLY A 96 0.23 14.64 7.69
CA GLY A 96 -0.74 14.35 8.75
C GLY A 96 -1.49 13.04 8.52
N TYR A 97 -1.89 12.76 7.28
CA TYR A 97 -2.51 11.49 6.91
C TYR A 97 -1.56 10.31 7.16
N LEU A 98 -0.30 10.39 6.72
CA LEU A 98 0.66 9.30 6.88
C LEU A 98 0.98 9.04 8.36
N GLU A 99 1.13 10.07 9.17
CA GLU A 99 1.34 9.92 10.61
C GLU A 99 0.16 9.22 11.29
N GLU A 100 -1.06 9.61 10.96
CA GLU A 100 -2.26 8.98 11.52
C GLU A 100 -2.42 7.55 11.04
N LEU A 101 -2.18 7.29 9.75
CA LEU A 101 -2.22 5.94 9.19
C LEU A 101 -1.20 5.03 9.88
N GLN A 102 0.02 5.50 10.11
CA GLN A 102 1.06 4.75 10.81
C GLN A 102 0.60 4.36 12.23
N LYS A 103 0.02 5.29 12.96
CA LYS A 103 -0.55 5.02 14.29
C LYS A 103 -1.64 3.96 14.25
N LEU A 104 -2.56 4.08 13.28
CA LEU A 104 -3.64 3.11 13.11
C LEU A 104 -3.11 1.70 12.78
N MET A 105 -2.14 1.59 11.88
CA MET A 105 -1.55 0.30 11.51
C MET A 105 -0.85 -0.38 12.70
N ARG A 106 -0.12 0.39 13.49
CA ARG A 106 0.54 -0.11 14.70
C ARG A 106 -0.46 -0.47 15.79
N TRP A 107 -1.46 0.35 15.99
CA TRP A 107 -2.52 0.14 16.98
C TRP A 107 -3.29 -1.17 16.73
N CYS A 108 -3.71 -1.42 15.49
CA CYS A 108 -4.44 -2.64 15.15
C CYS A 108 -3.53 -3.87 14.91
N GLY A 109 -2.22 -3.72 15.00
CA GLY A 109 -1.27 -4.81 14.81
C GLY A 109 -1.15 -5.31 13.37
N ALA A 110 -1.60 -4.52 12.39
CA ALA A 110 -1.55 -4.90 10.98
C ALA A 110 -0.12 -4.84 10.41
N SER A 111 0.69 -3.89 10.88
CA SER A 111 2.07 -3.69 10.45
C SER A 111 2.83 -2.85 11.49
N ASP A 112 4.14 -2.98 11.54
CA ASP A 112 5.02 -2.05 12.26
C ASP A 112 5.04 -0.67 11.60
N ALA A 113 4.68 -0.61 10.32
CA ALA A 113 4.68 0.59 9.49
C ALA A 113 6.02 1.34 9.53
N ASP A 114 7.12 0.60 9.57
CA ASP A 114 8.47 1.15 9.50
C ASP A 114 8.91 1.29 8.04
N MET A 115 9.51 2.42 7.71
CA MET A 115 9.81 2.82 6.33
C MET A 115 10.86 1.96 5.63
N GLU A 116 11.72 1.26 6.33
CA GLU A 116 12.90 0.60 5.76
C GLU A 116 13.12 -0.82 6.30
N LYS A 117 12.04 -1.59 6.38
CA LYS A 117 12.14 -3.01 6.73
C LYS A 117 11.95 -3.90 5.54
#